data_3b7b03c940e4a6844427fe3054753bd2
#
_entry.id   3b7b03c940e4a6844427fe3054753bd2
#
_cell.length_a   1.000
_cell.length_b   1.000
_cell.length_c   1.000
_cell.angle_alpha   90.00
_cell.angle_beta   90.00
_cell.angle_gamma   90.00
#
_symmetry.space_group_name_H-M   'P 1'
#
loop_
_entity.id
_entity.type
_entity.pdbx_description
1 polymer ?
#
loop_
_entity_poly.entity_id
_entity_poly.type
_entity_poly.pdbx_seq_one_letter_code
_entity_poly.pdbx_strand_id
1 'polypeptide(L)' 'MHTRIRELREDRDLSQTKVATALGITQRKYSYLETETQPLTDEILVKLSRFYKVTTDYILYLTNNPN' A
#
# COMPACT_ATOMS: atom_id res chain seq x y z
N MET A 1 4.13 -9.87 7.65
CA MET A 1 3.58 -10.28 6.34
C MET A 1 4.13 -9.36 5.26
N HIS A 2 4.55 -9.94 4.16
CA HIS A 2 5.11 -9.18 3.05
C HIS A 2 3.98 -8.66 2.15
N THR A 3 4.08 -7.40 1.70
CA THR A 3 3.06 -6.80 0.84
C THR A 3 3.70 -6.10 -0.37
N ARG A 4 2.89 -5.81 -1.40
CA ARG A 4 3.36 -5.13 -2.62
C ARG A 4 3.29 -3.61 -2.52
N ILE A 5 3.03 -3.02 -1.36
CA ILE A 5 2.75 -1.57 -1.29
C ILE A 5 3.93 -0.73 -1.75
N ARG A 6 5.15 -1.11 -1.39
CA ARG A 6 6.34 -0.41 -1.85
C ARG A 6 6.56 -0.58 -3.35
N GLU A 7 6.40 -1.81 -3.85
CA GLU A 7 6.53 -2.13 -5.25
C GLU A 7 5.55 -1.32 -6.10
N LEU A 8 4.27 -1.28 -5.68
CA LEU A 8 3.24 -0.51 -6.37
C LEU A 8 3.57 0.97 -6.40
N ARG A 9 4.09 1.50 -5.28
CA ARG A 9 4.46 2.91 -5.19
C ARG A 9 5.63 3.23 -6.13
N GLU A 10 6.68 2.41 -6.09
CA GLU A 10 7.87 2.63 -6.89
C GLU A 10 7.58 2.48 -8.39
N ASP A 11 6.73 1.53 -8.77
CA ASP A 11 6.34 1.33 -10.16
C ASP A 11 5.64 2.54 -10.76
N ARG A 12 5.03 3.37 -9.92
CA ARG A 12 4.33 4.58 -10.35
C ARG A 12 5.11 5.85 -10.07
N ASP A 13 6.35 5.73 -9.64
CA ASP A 13 7.22 6.87 -9.32
C ASP A 13 6.60 7.82 -8.30
N LEU A 14 5.91 7.27 -7.31
CA LEU A 14 5.27 8.06 -6.26
C LEU A 14 6.16 8.12 -5.03
N SER A 15 6.15 9.29 -4.34
CA SER A 15 6.82 9.43 -3.06
C SER A 15 5.96 8.83 -1.95
N GLN A 16 6.59 8.49 -0.82
CA GLN A 16 5.85 8.03 0.36
C GLN A 16 4.86 9.09 0.83
N THR A 17 5.27 10.37 0.80
CA THR A 17 4.40 11.47 1.21
C THR A 17 3.16 11.56 0.35
N LYS A 18 3.31 11.38 -0.96
CA LYS A 18 2.17 11.46 -1.87
C LYS A 18 1.14 10.37 -1.58
N VAL A 19 1.61 9.15 -1.40
CA VAL A 19 0.71 8.04 -1.09
C VAL A 19 0.07 8.23 0.29
N ALA A 20 0.86 8.62 1.29
CA ALA A 20 0.35 8.87 2.63
C ALA A 20 -0.76 9.92 2.62
N THR A 21 -0.56 11.02 1.90
CA THR A 21 -1.58 12.07 1.76
C THR A 21 -2.85 11.52 1.14
N ALA A 22 -2.72 10.71 0.09
CA ALA A 22 -3.89 10.12 -0.56
C ALA A 22 -4.66 9.17 0.37
N LEU A 23 -3.95 8.51 1.29
CA LEU A 23 -4.57 7.61 2.27
C LEU A 23 -5.08 8.33 3.52
N GLY A 24 -4.76 9.61 3.68
CA GLY A 24 -5.14 10.37 4.86
C GLY A 24 -4.34 10.03 6.11
N ILE A 25 -3.10 9.60 5.94
CA ILE A 25 -2.19 9.26 7.06
C ILE A 25 -0.89 10.05 6.92
N THR A 26 -0.07 10.03 7.97
CA THR A 26 1.22 10.69 7.93
C THR A 26 2.23 9.88 7.12
N GLN A 27 3.25 10.57 6.58
CA GLN A 27 4.32 9.89 5.86
C GLN A 27 5.05 8.89 6.79
N ARG A 28 5.23 9.26 8.05
CA ARG A 28 5.89 8.39 9.03
C ARG A 28 5.11 7.10 9.24
N LYS A 29 3.78 7.20 9.39
CA LYS A 29 2.93 6.02 9.54
C LYS A 29 3.00 5.15 8.30
N TYR A 30 2.94 5.76 7.11
CA TYR A 30 3.03 5.03 5.87
C TYR A 30 4.39 4.29 5.76
N SER A 31 5.49 4.96 6.14
CA SER A 31 6.80 4.34 6.14
C SER A 31 6.85 3.07 7.01
N TYR A 32 6.18 3.12 8.17
CA TYR A 32 6.10 1.94 9.04
C TYR A 32 5.34 0.79 8.39
N LEU A 33 4.37 1.09 7.54
CA LEU A 33 3.64 0.05 6.80
C LEU A 33 4.54 -0.61 5.75
N GLU A 34 5.38 0.17 5.06
CA GLU A 34 6.30 -0.39 4.07
C GLU A 34 7.39 -1.26 4.69
N THR A 35 7.88 -0.85 5.86
CA THR A 35 8.92 -1.60 6.57
C THR A 35 8.36 -2.72 7.43
N GLU A 36 7.05 -2.86 7.46
CA GLU A 36 6.33 -3.87 8.24
C GLU A 36 6.53 -3.71 9.75
N THR A 37 6.91 -2.49 10.19
CA THR A 37 7.04 -2.15 11.60
C THR A 37 5.66 -2.07 12.25
N GLN A 38 4.64 -1.66 11.49
CA GLN A 38 3.25 -1.66 11.92
C GLN A 38 2.43 -2.51 10.97
N PRO A 39 1.40 -3.20 11.48
CA PRO A 39 0.57 -4.04 10.62
C PRO A 39 -0.32 -3.20 9.71
N LEU A 40 -0.57 -3.74 8.53
CA LEU A 40 -1.50 -3.14 7.58
C LEU A 40 -2.92 -3.47 8.03
N THR A 41 -3.72 -2.42 8.29
CA THR A 41 -5.11 -2.62 8.71
C THR A 41 -6.00 -2.84 7.50
N ASP A 42 -7.17 -3.44 7.73
CA ASP A 42 -8.15 -3.67 6.67
C ASP A 42 -8.60 -2.35 6.03
N GLU A 43 -8.78 -1.30 6.83
CA GLU A 43 -9.18 0.02 6.32
C GLU A 43 -8.15 0.58 5.35
N ILE A 44 -6.86 0.54 5.73
CA ILE A 44 -5.80 1.05 4.87
C ILE A 44 -5.63 0.16 3.64
N LEU A 45 -5.77 -1.14 3.79
CA LEU A 45 -5.69 -2.09 2.69
C LEU A 45 -6.76 -1.79 1.62
N VAL A 46 -8.00 -1.51 2.05
CA VAL A 46 -9.07 -1.15 1.12
C VAL A 46 -8.76 0.17 0.43
N LYS A 47 -8.25 1.16 1.15
CA LYS A 47 -7.86 2.44 0.55
C LYS A 47 -6.76 2.27 -0.48
N LEU A 48 -5.77 1.44 -0.20
CA LEU A 48 -4.69 1.15 -1.14
C LEU A 48 -5.21 0.44 -2.39
N SER A 49 -6.10 -0.51 -2.21
CA SER A 49 -6.73 -1.22 -3.32
C SER A 49 -7.43 -0.25 -4.26
N ARG A 50 -8.19 0.69 -3.71
CA ARG A 50 -8.90 1.69 -4.50
C ARG A 50 -7.96 2.71 -5.15
N PHE A 51 -6.93 3.10 -4.42
CA PHE A 51 -5.96 4.07 -4.92
C PHE A 51 -5.18 3.52 -6.11
N TYR A 52 -4.69 2.29 -6.02
CA TYR A 52 -3.91 1.66 -7.08
C TYR A 52 -4.78 0.92 -8.10
N LYS A 53 -6.08 0.77 -7.84
CA LYS A 53 -7.03 0.05 -8.71
C LYS A 53 -6.58 -1.40 -8.92
N VAL A 54 -6.19 -2.04 -7.85
CA VAL A 54 -5.82 -3.46 -7.82
C VAL A 54 -6.61 -4.14 -6.70
N THR A 55 -6.63 -5.47 -6.71
CA THR A 55 -7.33 -6.22 -5.66
C THR A 55 -6.49 -6.23 -4.37
N THR A 56 -7.17 -6.42 -3.24
CA THR A 56 -6.49 -6.62 -1.97
C THR A 56 -5.63 -7.88 -1.99
N ASP A 57 -6.09 -8.93 -2.68
CA ASP A 57 -5.34 -10.17 -2.83
C ASP A 57 -4.00 -9.93 -3.52
N TYR A 58 -3.99 -9.09 -4.55
CA TYR A 58 -2.76 -8.74 -5.25
C TYR A 58 -1.77 -8.02 -4.32
N ILE A 59 -2.27 -7.08 -3.51
CA ILE A 59 -1.45 -6.34 -2.56
C ILE A 59 -0.80 -7.30 -1.55
N LEU A 60 -1.51 -8.34 -1.16
CA LEU A 60 -1.06 -9.30 -0.14
C LEU A 60 -0.29 -10.50 -0.72
N TYR A 61 0.06 -10.48 -1.98
CA TYR A 61 0.74 -11.59 -2.67
C TYR A 61 -0.07 -12.88 -2.73
N LEU A 62 -1.38 -12.81 -2.61
CA LEU A 62 -2.25 -13.98 -2.72
C LEU A 62 -2.55 -14.33 -4.18
N THR A 63 -2.27 -13.43 -5.09
CA THR A 63 -2.41 -13.64 -6.53
C THR A 63 -1.39 -12.78 -7.27
N ASN A 64 -1.04 -13.16 -8.50
CA ASN A 64 -0.21 -12.35 -9.39
C ASN A 64 -1.04 -11.53 -10.37
N ASN A 65 -2.37 -11.64 -10.30
CA ASN A 65 -3.28 -10.91 -11.17
C ASN A 65 -3.80 -9.68 -10.44
N PRO A 66 -3.51 -8.44 -10.91
CA PRO A 66 -3.93 -7.22 -10.23
C PRO A 66 -5.44 -6.96 -10.30
N ASN A 67 -6.15 -7.65 -11.18
CA ASN A 67 -7.60 -7.43 -11.37
C ASN A 67 -8.44 -8.48 -10.68
#